data_1edb89742a320b08655fe9aa4192bbe2
#
_entry.id   1edb89742a320b08655fe9aa4192bbe2
#
_cell.length_a   1.000
_cell.length_b   1.000
_cell.length_c   1.000
_cell.angle_alpha   90.00
_cell.angle_beta   90.00
_cell.angle_gamma   90.00
#
_symmetry.space_group_name_H-M   'P 1'
#
loop_
_entity.id
_entity.type
_entity.pdbx_description
1 polymer ?
#
loop_
_entity_poly.entity_id
_entity_poly.type
_entity_poly.pdbx_seq_one_letter_code
_entity_poly.pdbx_strand_id
1 'polypeptide(L)'
;RLDEAVAGIYGLLRAELFLRWPPEALPDAMATAIAVLEARGLLRRSEDSGRLAAPEPNSQEFAELRLLGETIRPTLERHFLTLALLQRHGSGRLTRRALEEAGHLLGQRLALLYEFNAPEFSEKTLFAGVVGNLVEAGILREDEAGLLHFDERITAPAAHAAAFASLIAAGAASP
;
A
#
# COMPACT_ATOMS: atom_id res chain seq x y z
N ARG A 1 2.01 -7.32 13.11
CA ARG A 1 1.97 -6.11 13.96
C ARG A 1 1.97 -4.87 13.07
N LEU A 2 1.49 -3.71 13.58
CA LEU A 2 1.44 -2.46 12.81
C LEU A 2 2.84 -2.05 12.31
N ASP A 3 3.82 -2.11 13.21
CA ASP A 3 5.23 -1.75 12.91
C ASP A 3 5.81 -2.58 11.76
N GLU A 4 5.57 -3.89 11.76
CA GLU A 4 6.03 -4.81 10.70
C GLU A 4 5.33 -4.52 9.37
N ALA A 5 4.01 -4.24 9.41
CA ALA A 5 3.25 -3.90 8.22
C ALA A 5 3.73 -2.58 7.60
N VAL A 6 3.92 -1.54 8.42
CA VAL A 6 4.41 -0.25 7.95
C VAL A 6 5.85 -0.37 7.45
N ALA A 7 6.75 -1.03 8.17
CA ALA A 7 8.14 -1.23 7.73
C ALA A 7 8.21 -1.98 6.39
N GLY A 8 7.35 -2.98 6.19
CA GLY A 8 7.30 -3.75 4.94
C GLY A 8 6.88 -2.95 3.71
N ILE A 9 6.04 -1.92 3.88
CA ILE A 9 5.58 -1.08 2.77
C ILE A 9 6.32 0.25 2.67
N TYR A 10 6.98 0.71 3.75
CA TYR A 10 7.61 2.02 3.81
C TYR A 10 8.67 2.21 2.72
N GLY A 11 9.52 1.21 2.51
CA GLY A 11 10.55 1.24 1.48
C GLY A 11 9.99 1.40 0.07
N LEU A 12 8.81 0.81 -0.20
CA LEU A 12 8.12 0.90 -1.47
C LEU A 12 7.55 2.31 -1.71
N LEU A 13 6.98 2.91 -0.66
CA LEU A 13 6.30 4.19 -0.75
C LEU A 13 7.25 5.39 -0.65
N ARG A 14 8.42 5.19 -0.04
CA ARG A 14 9.33 6.29 0.27
C ARG A 14 9.74 7.10 -0.95
N ALA A 15 10.08 6.44 -2.04
CA ALA A 15 10.49 7.09 -3.26
C ALA A 15 9.33 7.84 -3.94
N GLU A 16 8.15 7.21 -4.02
CA GLU A 16 6.98 7.80 -4.66
C GLU A 16 6.40 8.99 -3.89
N LEU A 17 6.34 8.88 -2.56
CA LEU A 17 5.74 9.90 -1.70
C LEU A 17 6.77 10.88 -1.14
N PHE A 18 8.04 10.79 -1.54
CA PHE A 18 9.12 11.65 -1.05
C PHE A 18 9.17 11.72 0.49
N LEU A 19 8.98 10.59 1.15
CA LEU A 19 8.94 10.52 2.60
C LEU A 19 10.31 10.86 3.18
N ARG A 20 10.32 11.83 4.09
CA ARG A 20 11.54 12.48 4.59
C ARG A 20 12.38 11.63 5.53
N TRP A 21 11.77 10.68 6.24
CA TRP A 21 12.50 9.88 7.22
C TRP A 21 13.25 8.74 6.54
N PRO A 22 14.52 8.51 6.90
CA PRO A 22 15.20 7.31 6.47
C PRO A 22 14.65 6.08 7.25
N PRO A 23 14.83 4.85 6.73
CA PRO A 23 14.24 3.65 7.34
C PRO A 23 14.58 3.44 8.81
N GLU A 24 15.78 3.82 9.22
CA GLU A 24 16.26 3.74 10.61
C GLU A 24 15.55 4.70 11.56
N ALA A 25 15.02 5.81 11.07
CA ALA A 25 14.25 6.77 11.86
C ALA A 25 12.73 6.46 11.86
N LEU A 26 12.29 5.44 11.12
CA LEU A 26 10.89 5.08 11.01
C LEU A 26 10.23 4.73 12.36
N PRO A 27 10.86 3.96 13.27
CA PRO A 27 10.26 3.65 14.56
C PRO A 27 9.91 4.91 15.39
N ASP A 28 10.81 5.88 15.44
CA ASP A 28 10.60 7.13 16.19
C ASP A 28 9.55 8.01 15.51
N ALA A 29 9.57 8.06 14.19
CA ALA A 29 8.57 8.79 13.41
C ALA A 29 7.17 8.19 13.60
N MET A 30 7.05 6.87 13.63
CA MET A 30 5.79 6.17 13.91
C MET A 30 5.30 6.42 15.33
N ALA A 31 6.20 6.32 16.33
CA ALA A 31 5.85 6.59 17.72
C ALA A 31 5.30 8.02 17.88
N THR A 32 5.95 8.99 17.25
CA THR A 32 5.51 10.39 17.23
C THR A 32 4.16 10.55 16.55
N ALA A 33 3.96 9.93 15.38
CA ALA A 33 2.69 10.00 14.65
C ALA A 33 1.54 9.37 15.46
N ILE A 34 1.77 8.20 16.08
CA ILE A 34 0.78 7.54 16.95
C ILE A 34 0.42 8.45 18.12
N ALA A 35 1.41 9.05 18.81
CA ALA A 35 1.16 9.96 19.91
C ALA A 35 0.31 11.18 19.50
N VAL A 36 0.55 11.73 18.32
CA VAL A 36 -0.26 12.83 17.78
C VAL A 36 -1.70 12.37 17.50
N LEU A 37 -1.87 11.18 16.90
CA LEU A 37 -3.21 10.64 16.63
C LEU A 37 -3.97 10.32 17.92
N GLU A 38 -3.30 9.80 18.96
CA GLU A 38 -3.87 9.57 20.28
C GLU A 38 -4.29 10.89 20.96
N ALA A 39 -3.41 11.91 20.91
CA ALA A 39 -3.71 13.24 21.47
C ALA A 39 -4.90 13.93 20.80
N ARG A 40 -5.16 13.63 19.52
CA ARG A 40 -6.33 14.12 18.77
C ARG A 40 -7.56 13.24 18.92
N GLY A 41 -7.49 12.15 19.65
CA GLY A 41 -8.59 11.19 19.80
C GLY A 41 -8.83 10.31 18.55
N LEU A 42 -7.95 10.39 17.54
CA LEU A 42 -8.05 9.61 16.31
C LEU A 42 -7.59 8.16 16.48
N LEU A 43 -6.85 7.87 17.53
CA LEU A 43 -6.52 6.52 18.00
C LEU A 43 -6.75 6.46 19.50
N ARG A 44 -7.13 5.29 19.98
CA ARG A 44 -7.28 4.98 21.39
C ARG A 44 -6.40 3.80 21.76
N ARG A 45 -5.68 3.90 22.87
CA ARG A 45 -4.90 2.78 23.39
C ARG A 45 -5.69 2.10 24.51
N SER A 46 -5.90 0.80 24.36
CA SER A 46 -6.51 -0.02 25.41
C SER A 46 -5.56 -0.10 26.61
N GLU A 47 -6.05 0.23 27.81
CA GLU A 47 -5.27 0.19 29.05
C GLU A 47 -4.84 -1.25 29.39
N ASP A 48 -5.71 -2.24 29.14
CA ASP A 48 -5.45 -3.64 29.50
C ASP A 48 -4.47 -4.32 28.56
N SER A 49 -4.54 -4.02 27.25
CA SER A 49 -3.78 -4.76 26.21
C SER A 49 -2.70 -3.93 25.50
N GLY A 50 -2.69 -2.62 25.70
CA GLY A 50 -1.83 -1.69 24.98
C GLY A 50 -2.11 -1.61 23.45
N ARG A 51 -3.20 -2.26 22.99
CA ARG A 51 -3.56 -2.30 21.57
C ARG A 51 -4.16 -0.97 21.14
N LEU A 52 -3.83 -0.55 19.94
CA LEU A 52 -4.45 0.59 19.29
C LEU A 52 -5.79 0.18 18.69
N ALA A 53 -6.78 1.03 18.88
CA ALA A 53 -8.13 0.90 18.32
C ALA A 53 -8.54 2.21 17.65
N ALA A 54 -9.37 2.10 16.60
CA ALA A 54 -10.03 3.25 16.02
C ALA A 54 -11.09 3.82 16.97
N PRO A 55 -11.50 5.08 16.81
CA PRO A 55 -12.65 5.65 17.48
C PRO A 55 -13.96 4.93 17.13
N GLU A 56 -15.04 5.31 17.82
CA GLU A 56 -16.37 4.77 17.52
C GLU A 56 -16.80 5.09 16.08
N PRO A 57 -17.39 4.13 15.33
CA PRO A 57 -17.67 4.25 13.90
C PRO A 57 -18.47 5.49 13.47
N ASN A 58 -19.32 6.02 14.36
CA ASN A 58 -20.17 7.18 14.07
C ASN A 58 -19.63 8.49 14.68
N SER A 59 -18.40 8.51 15.15
CA SER A 59 -17.77 9.71 15.73
C SER A 59 -17.13 10.58 14.65
N GLN A 60 -16.94 11.86 14.97
CA GLN A 60 -16.23 12.79 14.09
C GLN A 60 -14.76 12.37 13.93
N GLU A 61 -14.15 11.87 14.99
CA GLU A 61 -12.78 11.38 15.01
C GLU A 61 -12.60 10.17 14.10
N PHE A 62 -13.58 9.28 14.03
CA PHE A 62 -13.56 8.16 13.08
C PHE A 62 -13.62 8.65 11.64
N ALA A 63 -14.48 9.63 11.35
CA ALA A 63 -14.58 10.23 10.01
C ALA A 63 -13.26 10.91 9.60
N GLU A 64 -12.61 11.63 10.53
CA GLU A 64 -11.32 12.26 10.29
C GLU A 64 -10.21 11.22 10.06
N LEU A 65 -10.13 10.17 10.88
CA LEU A 65 -9.16 9.08 10.70
C LEU A 65 -9.35 8.40 9.35
N ARG A 66 -10.58 8.14 8.96
CA ARG A 66 -10.93 7.56 7.66
C ARG A 66 -10.48 8.46 6.51
N LEU A 67 -10.73 9.76 6.60
CA LEU A 67 -10.30 10.74 5.58
C LEU A 67 -8.77 10.73 5.41
N LEU A 68 -8.02 10.68 6.50
CA LEU A 68 -6.56 10.54 6.45
C LEU A 68 -6.14 9.25 5.73
N GLY A 69 -6.81 8.14 6.00
CA GLY A 69 -6.56 6.87 5.31
C GLY A 69 -6.85 6.93 3.80
N GLU A 70 -7.93 7.59 3.41
CA GLU A 70 -8.32 7.73 2.00
C GLU A 70 -7.29 8.53 1.18
N THR A 71 -6.49 9.41 1.79
CA THR A 71 -5.45 10.16 1.06
C THR A 71 -4.33 9.30 0.51
N ILE A 72 -3.99 8.19 1.17
CA ILE A 72 -2.90 7.29 0.76
C ILE A 72 -3.39 6.01 0.08
N ARG A 73 -4.67 5.70 0.25
CA ARG A 73 -5.27 4.46 -0.23
C ARG A 73 -5.01 4.17 -1.71
N PRO A 74 -5.22 5.10 -2.67
CA PRO A 74 -5.01 4.83 -4.09
C PRO A 74 -3.55 4.42 -4.40
N THR A 75 -2.59 5.06 -3.72
CA THR A 75 -1.17 4.72 -3.87
C THR A 75 -0.89 3.30 -3.37
N LEU A 76 -1.41 2.93 -2.20
CA LEU A 76 -1.28 1.57 -1.68
C LEU A 76 -1.93 0.54 -2.61
N GLU A 77 -3.12 0.82 -3.10
CA GLU A 77 -3.86 -0.07 -4.01
C GLU A 77 -3.07 -0.35 -5.29
N ARG A 78 -2.45 0.66 -5.91
CA ARG A 78 -1.58 0.48 -7.09
C ARG A 78 -0.39 -0.41 -6.82
N HIS A 79 0.32 -0.17 -5.71
CA HIS A 79 1.43 -1.02 -5.31
C HIS A 79 0.98 -2.46 -5.11
N PHE A 80 -0.14 -2.65 -4.42
CA PHE A 80 -0.67 -3.97 -4.14
C PHE A 80 -1.09 -4.73 -5.39
N LEU A 81 -1.75 -4.07 -6.34
CA LEU A 81 -2.08 -4.68 -7.62
C LEU A 81 -0.82 -5.12 -8.37
N THR A 82 0.20 -4.26 -8.40
CA THR A 82 1.46 -4.56 -9.07
C THR A 82 2.17 -5.76 -8.43
N LEU A 83 2.25 -5.78 -7.09
CA LEU A 83 2.86 -6.88 -6.34
C LEU A 83 2.08 -8.20 -6.50
N ALA A 84 0.75 -8.16 -6.48
CA ALA A 84 -0.09 -9.33 -6.70
C ALA A 84 0.08 -9.92 -8.11
N LEU A 85 0.19 -9.06 -9.12
CA LEU A 85 0.46 -9.49 -10.50
C LEU A 85 1.84 -10.16 -10.62
N LEU A 86 2.87 -9.56 -10.03
CA LEU A 86 4.22 -10.14 -10.01
C LEU A 86 4.21 -11.54 -9.34
N GLN A 87 3.60 -11.67 -8.18
CA GLN A 87 3.50 -12.96 -7.49
C GLN A 87 2.72 -13.99 -8.29
N ARG A 88 1.62 -13.59 -8.91
CA ARG A 88 0.78 -14.50 -9.72
C ARG A 88 1.53 -15.06 -10.92
N HIS A 89 2.32 -14.25 -11.59
CA HIS A 89 3.03 -14.64 -12.80
C HIS A 89 4.38 -15.31 -12.50
N GLY A 90 5.03 -14.93 -11.41
CA GLY A 90 6.35 -15.43 -11.02
C GLY A 90 7.51 -14.60 -11.59
N SER A 91 8.68 -14.74 -10.97
CA SER A 91 9.92 -14.03 -11.35
C SER A 91 10.38 -14.45 -12.74
N GLY A 92 10.84 -13.50 -13.55
CA GLY A 92 11.33 -13.74 -14.91
C GLY A 92 10.24 -14.12 -15.93
N ARG A 93 8.98 -13.75 -15.67
CA ARG A 93 7.85 -14.08 -16.56
C ARG A 93 7.19 -12.89 -17.22
N LEU A 94 7.39 -11.71 -16.74
CA LEU A 94 6.81 -10.48 -17.27
C LEU A 94 7.91 -9.52 -17.69
N THR A 95 7.69 -8.84 -18.80
CA THR A 95 8.45 -7.63 -19.14
C THR A 95 7.84 -6.44 -18.40
N ARG A 96 8.61 -5.36 -18.25
CA ARG A 96 8.12 -4.10 -17.69
C ARG A 96 6.81 -3.66 -18.33
N ARG A 97 6.78 -3.61 -19.66
CA ARG A 97 5.59 -3.22 -20.42
C ARG A 97 4.39 -4.12 -20.15
N ALA A 98 4.59 -5.43 -20.08
CA ALA A 98 3.51 -6.39 -19.83
C ALA A 98 2.92 -6.22 -18.41
N LEU A 99 3.77 -5.95 -17.42
CA LEU A 99 3.33 -5.69 -16.05
C LEU A 99 2.54 -4.38 -15.94
N GLU A 100 3.02 -3.30 -16.56
CA GLU A 100 2.34 -2.01 -16.59
C GLU A 100 0.96 -2.11 -17.27
N GLU A 101 0.88 -2.84 -18.36
CA GLU A 101 -0.37 -3.04 -19.09
C GLU A 101 -1.36 -3.92 -18.33
N ALA A 102 -0.89 -5.00 -17.71
CA ALA A 102 -1.71 -5.86 -16.87
C ALA A 102 -2.23 -5.12 -15.61
N GLY A 103 -1.38 -4.30 -14.98
CA GLY A 103 -1.76 -3.46 -13.83
C GLY A 103 -2.85 -2.45 -14.20
N HIS A 104 -2.65 -1.74 -15.31
CA HIS A 104 -3.63 -0.79 -15.82
C HIS A 104 -4.99 -1.43 -16.14
N LEU A 105 -4.99 -2.55 -16.88
CA LEU A 105 -6.23 -3.27 -17.23
C LEU A 105 -6.96 -3.80 -15.98
N LEU A 106 -6.21 -4.32 -15.01
CA LEU A 106 -6.80 -4.79 -13.76
C LEU A 106 -7.37 -3.63 -12.95
N GLY A 107 -6.63 -2.52 -12.83
CA GLY A 107 -7.09 -1.30 -12.15
C GLY A 107 -8.37 -0.74 -12.77
N GLN A 108 -8.46 -0.68 -14.11
CA GLN A 108 -9.67 -0.27 -14.81
C GLN A 108 -10.87 -1.17 -14.49
N ARG A 109 -10.68 -2.49 -14.48
CA ARG A 109 -11.76 -3.44 -14.15
C ARG A 109 -12.26 -3.25 -12.73
N LEU A 110 -11.36 -3.08 -11.77
CA LEU A 110 -11.73 -2.87 -10.36
C LEU A 110 -12.42 -1.52 -10.16
N ALA A 111 -12.00 -0.48 -10.86
CA ALA A 111 -12.67 0.82 -10.85
C ALA A 111 -14.10 0.72 -11.40
N LEU A 112 -14.31 -0.03 -12.49
CA LEU A 112 -15.64 -0.26 -13.06
C LEU A 112 -16.57 -1.08 -12.15
N LEU A 113 -16.02 -1.96 -11.34
CA LEU A 113 -16.76 -2.75 -10.35
C LEU A 113 -17.00 -1.96 -9.03
N TYR A 114 -16.62 -0.71 -8.97
CA TYR A 114 -16.69 0.15 -7.77
C TYR A 114 -15.90 -0.38 -6.57
N GLU A 115 -15.00 -1.33 -6.80
CA GLU A 115 -14.10 -1.83 -5.76
C GLU A 115 -13.00 -0.82 -5.42
N PHE A 116 -12.65 0.04 -6.39
CA PHE A 116 -11.73 1.17 -6.20
C PHE A 116 -12.41 2.48 -6.60
N ASN A 117 -12.46 3.40 -5.67
CA ASN A 117 -12.99 4.75 -5.93
C ASN A 117 -11.83 5.71 -6.30
N ALA A 118 -11.08 5.34 -7.34
CA ALA A 118 -9.89 6.06 -7.76
C ALA A 118 -9.88 6.21 -9.30
N PRO A 119 -10.41 7.33 -9.83
CA PRO A 119 -10.47 7.58 -11.27
C PRO A 119 -9.07 7.61 -11.92
N GLU A 120 -8.02 7.88 -11.16
CA GLU A 120 -6.63 7.85 -11.60
C GLU A 120 -6.17 6.46 -12.08
N PHE A 121 -6.83 5.37 -11.71
CA PHE A 121 -6.51 4.04 -12.25
C PHE A 121 -6.74 3.91 -13.76
N SER A 122 -7.41 4.87 -14.36
CA SER A 122 -7.51 4.97 -15.83
C SER A 122 -6.19 5.42 -16.49
N GLU A 123 -5.23 5.98 -15.72
CA GLU A 123 -3.97 6.47 -16.26
C GLU A 123 -2.86 5.41 -16.21
N LYS A 124 -2.42 4.97 -17.39
CA LYS A 124 -1.36 3.97 -17.54
C LYS A 124 -0.01 4.40 -16.95
N THR A 125 0.28 5.70 -16.97
CA THR A 125 1.53 6.28 -16.48
C THR A 125 1.77 6.04 -14.99
N LEU A 126 0.70 5.88 -14.20
CA LEU A 126 0.80 5.63 -12.77
C LEU A 126 1.39 4.24 -12.47
N PHE A 127 1.03 3.22 -13.25
CA PHE A 127 1.61 1.89 -13.09
C PHE A 127 3.08 1.85 -13.53
N ALA A 128 3.43 2.62 -14.58
CA ALA A 128 4.83 2.78 -14.98
C ALA A 128 5.68 3.42 -13.88
N GLY A 129 5.13 4.39 -13.14
CA GLY A 129 5.76 4.98 -11.96
C GLY A 129 6.04 3.96 -10.87
N VAL A 130 5.04 3.13 -10.51
CA VAL A 130 5.21 2.07 -9.49
C VAL A 130 6.31 1.09 -9.90
N VAL A 131 6.29 0.60 -11.15
CA VAL A 131 7.31 -0.34 -11.64
C VAL A 131 8.70 0.32 -11.63
N GLY A 132 8.81 1.59 -12.04
CA GLY A 132 10.04 2.37 -11.95
C GLY A 132 10.59 2.45 -10.54
N ASN A 133 9.76 2.81 -9.57
CA ASN A 133 10.14 2.90 -8.15
C ASN A 133 10.61 1.55 -7.59
N LEU A 134 9.97 0.44 -7.97
CA LEU A 134 10.39 -0.91 -7.56
C LEU A 134 11.76 -1.29 -8.14
N VAL A 135 12.06 -0.86 -9.37
CA VAL A 135 13.39 -1.06 -10.00
C VAL A 135 14.44 -0.19 -9.31
N GLU A 136 14.17 1.08 -9.09
CA GLU A 136 15.10 2.00 -8.39
C GLU A 136 15.39 1.57 -6.95
N ALA A 137 14.39 1.02 -6.26
CA ALA A 137 14.57 0.43 -4.93
C ALA A 137 15.32 -0.92 -4.95
N GLY A 138 15.66 -1.44 -6.12
CA GLY A 138 16.36 -2.72 -6.29
C GLY A 138 15.50 -3.94 -5.90
N ILE A 139 14.19 -3.78 -5.81
CA ILE A 139 13.22 -4.85 -5.54
C ILE A 139 12.95 -5.64 -6.81
N LEU A 140 12.88 -4.94 -7.94
CA LEU A 140 12.84 -5.52 -9.27
C LEU A 140 14.18 -5.32 -9.99
N ARG A 141 14.57 -6.30 -10.78
CA ARG A 141 15.72 -6.22 -11.68
C ARG A 141 15.28 -6.66 -13.07
N GLU A 142 15.68 -5.92 -14.08
CA GLU A 142 15.42 -6.24 -15.47
C GLU A 142 16.65 -6.93 -16.06
N ASP A 143 16.47 -8.07 -16.72
CA ASP A 143 17.53 -8.79 -17.41
C ASP A 143 17.73 -8.29 -18.84
N GLU A 144 18.71 -8.87 -19.56
CA GLU A 144 19.04 -8.51 -20.94
C GLU A 144 17.88 -8.79 -21.92
N ALA A 145 16.96 -9.69 -21.58
CA ALA A 145 15.76 -9.99 -22.35
C ALA A 145 14.58 -9.07 -22.00
N GLY A 146 14.76 -8.15 -21.04
CA GLY A 146 13.74 -7.23 -20.55
C GLY A 146 12.74 -7.89 -19.59
N LEU A 147 13.08 -9.05 -19.03
CA LEU A 147 12.22 -9.73 -18.04
C LEU A 147 12.53 -9.23 -16.62
N LEU A 148 11.46 -9.07 -15.85
CA LEU A 148 11.52 -8.58 -14.48
C LEU A 148 11.74 -9.74 -13.50
N HIS A 149 12.81 -9.66 -12.73
CA HIS A 149 13.17 -10.60 -11.68
C HIS A 149 13.00 -9.96 -10.31
N PHE A 150 12.54 -10.76 -9.35
CA PHE A 150 12.38 -10.37 -7.96
C PHE A 150 12.74 -11.54 -7.03
N ASP A 151 12.99 -11.24 -5.77
CA ASP A 151 13.30 -12.19 -4.71
C ASP A 151 12.25 -12.15 -3.58
N GLU A 152 12.58 -12.78 -2.45
CA GLU A 152 11.68 -12.91 -1.29
C GLU A 152 11.27 -11.58 -0.67
N ARG A 153 11.98 -10.48 -0.94
CA ARG A 153 11.63 -9.14 -0.43
C ARG A 153 10.27 -8.66 -0.89
N ILE A 154 9.72 -9.23 -1.98
CA ILE A 154 8.37 -8.94 -2.45
C ILE A 154 7.29 -9.66 -1.63
N THR A 155 7.64 -10.73 -0.91
CA THR A 155 6.68 -11.62 -0.25
C THR A 155 5.99 -10.97 0.94
N ALA A 156 6.74 -10.28 1.78
CA ALA A 156 6.18 -9.60 2.96
C ALA A 156 5.24 -8.43 2.58
N PRO A 157 5.63 -7.50 1.69
CA PRO A 157 4.72 -6.48 1.18
C PRO A 157 3.46 -7.04 0.54
N ALA A 158 3.57 -8.10 -0.24
CA ALA A 158 2.43 -8.70 -0.91
C ALA A 158 1.48 -9.45 0.05
N ALA A 159 2.00 -10.07 1.11
CA ALA A 159 1.17 -10.65 2.17
C ALA A 159 0.39 -9.56 2.94
N HIS A 160 1.03 -8.43 3.24
CA HIS A 160 0.38 -7.26 3.83
C HIS A 160 -0.64 -6.64 2.87
N ALA A 161 -0.34 -6.64 1.56
CA ALA A 161 -1.25 -6.24 0.51
C ALA A 161 -2.55 -7.04 0.51
N ALA A 162 -2.46 -8.36 0.59
CA ALA A 162 -3.62 -9.25 0.64
C ALA A 162 -4.46 -9.01 1.91
N ALA A 163 -3.80 -8.82 3.06
CA ALA A 163 -4.48 -8.47 4.31
C ALA A 163 -5.18 -7.11 4.22
N PHE A 164 -4.55 -6.11 3.60
CA PHE A 164 -5.12 -4.78 3.40
C PHE A 164 -6.32 -4.81 2.44
N ALA A 165 -6.23 -5.55 1.33
CA ALA A 165 -7.34 -5.75 0.41
C ALA A 165 -8.55 -6.41 1.11
N SER A 166 -8.30 -7.37 2.01
CA SER A 166 -9.36 -8.00 2.82
C SER A 166 -10.02 -7.02 3.79
N LEU A 167 -9.25 -6.10 4.39
CA LEU A 167 -9.77 -5.05 5.28
C LEU A 167 -10.63 -4.04 4.51
N ILE A 168 -10.23 -3.68 3.31
CA ILE A 168 -11.00 -2.79 2.42
C ILE A 168 -12.34 -3.44 2.05
N ALA A 169 -12.32 -4.70 1.64
CA ALA A 169 -13.53 -5.46 1.28
C ALA A 169 -14.48 -5.57 2.48
N ALA A 170 -13.97 -5.82 3.68
CA ALA A 170 -14.77 -5.88 4.90
C ALA A 170 -15.35 -4.52 5.31
N GLY A 171 -14.60 -3.43 5.11
CA GLY A 171 -15.06 -2.06 5.39
C GLY A 171 -16.12 -1.55 4.40
N ALA A 172 -16.10 -2.05 3.16
CA ALA A 172 -17.10 -1.73 2.14
C ALA A 172 -18.43 -2.49 2.34
N ALA A 173 -18.41 -3.59 3.12
CA ALA A 173 -19.57 -4.43 3.39
C ALA A 173 -20.36 -4.05 4.66
N SER A 174 -19.92 -3.01 5.40
CA SER A 174 -20.69 -2.49 6.53
C SER A 174 -21.56 -1.33 6.07
N PRO A 175 -22.88 -1.48 6.17
CA PRO A 175 -23.85 -0.45 5.77
C PRO A 175 -23.80 0.78 6.67
#